data_e475f826d9ab559a2a75172d907f1bd0
#
_entry.id   e475f826d9ab559a2a75172d907f1bd0
#
_cell.length_a   1.000
_cell.length_b   1.000
_cell.length_c   1.000
_cell.angle_alpha   90.00
_cell.angle_beta   90.00
_cell.angle_gamma   90.00
#
_symmetry.space_group_name_H-M   'P 1'
#
loop_
_entity.id
_entity.type
_entity.pdbx_description
1 polymer ?
#
loop_
_entity_poly.entity_id
_entity_poly.type
_entity_poly.pdbx_seq_one_letter_code
_entity_poly.pdbx_strand_id
1 'polypeptide(L)'
;LTFNPDGTKNNATASMSREYITEYSYGVAESFNLIAPRLFGGGNGEELDEKSALYEFLLNYGATPMEALQTVQYYGKTYWGEQPIVEAPAYIGAIVFFLAVLALFHDKRKVKYLFLAGAILSLLLSWGKNFDVLTRFFVDFVPLYDKFRAVSSIQVVLELCFPVLAIMGLQSFFTSEKETQCTSLWKAAATSIGLVVVLYLAKGFFNFSAPIDQQLMQMFGESQDKSFGISFINALKEDRMSFYTSDLMRSGLFMLAVAIVLWLYIQNKLAQTTAVILVGFFMVSDLFMVDKRYVNNNPNQFKSAREVDMPFEATEADKLILKDTSNYRVYEIQGRLQGRTSYFHKAVGGYSAVRPRRVDQLFEYNVEKNINALGNSIDFQTLSFTKSNPVLDMLNVKYVIVPSGEGDVPVTNPFANGNAWFVEKMKFVNTVDEEIKALDKLDSKNVVVDSLLLEAI
;
A
#
# COMPACT_ATOMS: atom_id res chain seq x y z
N LEU A 1 -24.80 14.64 1.47
CA LEU A 1 -24.87 15.83 0.62
C LEU A 1 -25.22 15.43 -0.81
N THR A 2 -26.09 16.18 -1.47
CA THR A 2 -26.55 15.91 -2.85
C THR A 2 -25.63 16.51 -3.91
N PHE A 3 -24.62 17.26 -3.50
CA PHE A 3 -23.65 17.92 -4.37
C PHE A 3 -22.21 17.72 -3.88
N ASN A 4 -21.26 17.86 -4.78
CA ASN A 4 -19.81 17.83 -4.51
C ASN A 4 -19.30 19.25 -4.15
N PRO A 5 -18.07 19.39 -3.60
CA PRO A 5 -17.48 20.71 -3.28
C PRO A 5 -17.42 21.67 -4.45
N ASP A 6 -17.30 21.18 -5.69
CA ASP A 6 -17.31 21.94 -6.94
C ASP A 6 -18.73 22.34 -7.41
N GLY A 7 -19.77 21.90 -6.69
CA GLY A 7 -21.18 22.17 -7.01
C GLY A 7 -21.83 21.17 -7.97
N THR A 8 -21.10 20.17 -8.48
CA THR A 8 -21.67 19.11 -9.31
C THR A 8 -22.55 18.16 -8.49
N LYS A 9 -23.44 17.42 -9.16
CA LYS A 9 -24.32 16.47 -8.47
C LYS A 9 -23.51 15.34 -7.85
N ASN A 10 -23.73 15.07 -6.57
CA ASN A 10 -23.15 13.94 -5.89
C ASN A 10 -24.01 12.69 -6.13
N ASN A 11 -23.44 11.68 -6.77
CA ASN A 11 -24.09 10.39 -7.03
C ASN A 11 -23.60 9.30 -6.07
N ALA A 12 -22.94 9.67 -4.96
CA ALA A 12 -22.43 8.71 -3.99
C ALA A 12 -23.57 7.89 -3.38
N THR A 13 -23.40 6.57 -3.38
CA THR A 13 -24.28 5.61 -2.72
C THR A 13 -23.87 5.42 -1.26
N ALA A 14 -24.72 4.78 -0.46
CA ALA A 14 -24.42 4.43 0.94
C ALA A 14 -23.30 3.37 1.07
N SER A 15 -22.97 2.66 -0.01
CA SER A 15 -21.86 1.71 -0.13
C SER A 15 -20.63 2.35 -0.77
N MET A 16 -19.46 1.77 -0.56
CA MET A 16 -18.25 2.16 -1.29
C MET A 16 -18.47 1.94 -2.80
N SER A 17 -17.85 2.80 -3.63
CA SER A 17 -17.88 2.58 -5.08
C SER A 17 -17.13 1.29 -5.43
N ARG A 18 -17.52 0.65 -6.54
CA ARG A 18 -16.87 -0.58 -6.98
C ARG A 18 -15.40 -0.36 -7.31
N GLU A 19 -15.09 0.78 -7.92
CA GLU A 19 -13.71 1.20 -8.24
C GLU A 19 -12.87 1.27 -6.97
N TYR A 20 -13.41 1.82 -5.88
CA TYR A 20 -12.72 1.92 -4.60
C TYR A 20 -12.53 0.55 -3.92
N ILE A 21 -13.55 -0.33 -3.97
CA ILE A 21 -13.45 -1.71 -3.45
C ILE A 21 -12.34 -2.48 -4.17
N THR A 22 -12.25 -2.32 -5.50
CA THR A 22 -11.34 -3.06 -6.37
C THR A 22 -10.04 -2.32 -6.71
N GLU A 23 -9.75 -1.21 -6.04
CA GLU A 23 -8.53 -0.41 -6.27
C GLU A 23 -7.25 -1.25 -6.16
N TYR A 24 -7.18 -2.11 -5.15
CA TYR A 24 -6.06 -3.02 -4.92
C TYR A 24 -6.36 -4.42 -5.46
N SER A 25 -6.74 -4.50 -6.73
CA SER A 25 -6.88 -5.78 -7.43
C SER A 25 -5.53 -6.34 -7.83
N TYR A 26 -5.34 -7.64 -7.58
CA TYR A 26 -4.12 -8.33 -7.96
C TYR A 26 -4.13 -8.66 -9.46
N GLY A 27 -3.03 -8.43 -10.14
CA GLY A 27 -2.89 -8.83 -11.54
C GLY A 27 -2.94 -10.35 -11.70
N VAL A 28 -3.60 -10.85 -12.75
CA VAL A 28 -3.67 -12.31 -12.98
C VAL A 28 -2.28 -12.92 -13.09
N ALA A 29 -1.40 -12.31 -13.88
CA ALA A 29 -0.01 -12.75 -14.01
C ALA A 29 0.83 -12.47 -12.75
N GLU A 30 0.50 -11.43 -11.96
CA GLU A 30 1.15 -11.18 -10.67
C GLU A 30 0.99 -12.33 -9.68
N SER A 31 0.00 -13.21 -9.87
CA SER A 31 -0.19 -14.41 -9.04
C SER A 31 1.07 -15.29 -8.98
N PHE A 32 1.95 -15.20 -9.96
CA PHE A 32 3.23 -15.91 -9.94
C PHE A 32 4.26 -15.30 -8.98
N ASN A 33 4.03 -14.07 -8.43
CA ASN A 33 4.82 -13.54 -7.33
C ASN A 33 4.77 -14.45 -6.10
N LEU A 34 3.67 -15.19 -5.90
CA LEU A 34 3.54 -16.20 -4.84
C LEU A 34 4.66 -17.26 -4.87
N ILE A 35 5.29 -17.48 -6.03
CA ILE A 35 6.35 -18.47 -6.24
C ILE A 35 7.71 -17.81 -6.44
N ALA A 36 7.74 -16.63 -7.07
CA ALA A 36 8.95 -15.86 -7.33
C ALA A 36 8.64 -14.35 -7.13
N PRO A 37 8.96 -13.78 -5.96
CA PRO A 37 8.36 -12.54 -5.46
C PRO A 37 8.71 -11.29 -6.24
N ARG A 38 9.79 -11.27 -7.04
CA ARG A 38 10.16 -10.11 -7.85
C ARG A 38 9.86 -10.26 -9.35
N LEU A 39 8.92 -11.16 -9.72
CA LEU A 39 8.48 -11.26 -11.13
C LEU A 39 7.91 -9.93 -11.63
N PHE A 40 7.20 -9.21 -10.79
CA PHE A 40 6.66 -7.91 -11.11
C PHE A 40 7.44 -6.76 -10.45
N GLY A 41 8.75 -6.97 -10.20
CA GLY A 41 9.68 -5.93 -9.76
C GLY A 41 9.73 -5.71 -8.26
N GLY A 42 9.13 -6.59 -7.45
CA GLY A 42 9.13 -6.48 -5.97
C GLY A 42 8.10 -5.49 -5.45
N GLY A 43 8.49 -4.60 -4.55
CA GLY A 43 7.66 -3.54 -3.99
C GLY A 43 7.98 -2.15 -4.58
N ASN A 44 7.17 -1.15 -4.22
CA ASN A 44 7.40 0.23 -4.64
C ASN A 44 8.66 0.85 -4.00
N GLY A 45 9.10 0.31 -2.86
CA GLY A 45 10.31 0.71 -2.15
C GLY A 45 11.53 -0.15 -2.46
N GLU A 46 11.48 -1.03 -3.47
CA GLU A 46 12.63 -1.83 -3.88
C GLU A 46 13.76 -0.92 -4.36
N GLU A 47 14.95 -1.07 -3.80
CA GLU A 47 16.11 -0.22 -4.13
C GLU A 47 16.97 -0.92 -5.17
N LEU A 48 17.34 -0.16 -6.21
CA LEU A 48 18.39 -0.54 -7.15
C LEU A 48 19.75 -0.09 -6.60
N ASP A 49 20.77 -0.88 -6.89
CA ASP A 49 22.16 -0.64 -6.45
C ASP A 49 23.08 -0.26 -7.64
N GLU A 50 24.36 -0.14 -7.34
CA GLU A 50 25.42 0.19 -8.30
C GLU A 50 25.60 -0.87 -9.41
N LYS A 51 24.92 -2.03 -9.33
CA LYS A 51 24.95 -3.10 -10.34
C LYS A 51 23.79 -3.03 -11.30
N SER A 52 22.90 -2.08 -11.14
CA SER A 52 21.72 -1.94 -11.98
C SER A 52 22.10 -1.41 -13.37
N ALA A 53 21.35 -1.84 -14.39
CA ALA A 53 21.52 -1.33 -15.76
C ALA A 53 21.25 0.18 -15.82
N LEU A 54 20.32 0.67 -15.00
CA LEU A 54 20.01 2.08 -14.89
C LEU A 54 21.21 2.89 -14.33
N TYR A 55 21.91 2.36 -13.33
CA TYR A 55 23.12 3.01 -12.79
C TYR A 55 24.24 3.08 -13.83
N GLU A 56 24.51 1.98 -14.52
CA GLU A 56 25.49 1.93 -15.61
C GLU A 56 25.14 2.90 -16.74
N PHE A 57 23.86 2.97 -17.12
CA PHE A 57 23.39 3.93 -18.12
C PHE A 57 23.68 5.38 -17.71
N LEU A 58 23.40 5.77 -16.45
CA LEU A 58 23.65 7.12 -15.95
C LEU A 58 25.13 7.48 -15.94
N LEU A 59 26.01 6.55 -15.52
CA LEU A 59 27.45 6.77 -15.61
C LEU A 59 27.93 6.95 -17.05
N ASN A 60 27.44 6.16 -17.99
CA ASN A 60 27.78 6.26 -19.40
C ASN A 60 27.28 7.58 -20.02
N TYR A 61 26.24 8.17 -19.44
CA TYR A 61 25.71 9.49 -19.85
C TYR A 61 26.46 10.65 -19.21
N GLY A 62 27.39 10.39 -18.29
CA GLY A 62 28.29 11.38 -17.69
C GLY A 62 27.91 11.83 -16.28
N ALA A 63 26.97 11.15 -15.61
CA ALA A 63 26.70 11.39 -14.20
C ALA A 63 27.87 10.93 -13.31
N THR A 64 28.10 11.61 -12.21
CA THR A 64 29.03 11.11 -11.19
C THR A 64 28.44 9.89 -10.47
N PRO A 65 29.26 9.02 -9.86
CA PRO A 65 28.77 7.85 -9.12
C PRO A 65 27.72 8.20 -8.04
N MET A 66 27.90 9.32 -7.36
CA MET A 66 26.97 9.80 -6.33
C MET A 66 25.63 10.23 -6.93
N GLU A 67 25.66 11.04 -7.99
CA GLU A 67 24.45 11.49 -8.69
C GLU A 67 23.70 10.31 -9.30
N ALA A 68 24.41 9.37 -9.93
CA ALA A 68 23.83 8.18 -10.49
C ALA A 68 23.11 7.36 -9.41
N LEU A 69 23.76 7.10 -8.26
CA LEU A 69 23.18 6.35 -7.17
C LEU A 69 21.93 7.03 -6.58
N GLN A 70 21.99 8.33 -6.33
CA GLN A 70 20.84 9.10 -5.85
C GLN A 70 19.67 9.06 -6.85
N THR A 71 19.96 9.21 -8.14
CA THR A 71 18.95 9.16 -9.20
C THR A 71 18.30 7.79 -9.26
N VAL A 72 19.09 6.73 -9.20
CA VAL A 72 18.60 5.33 -9.20
C VAL A 72 17.72 5.04 -7.99
N GLN A 73 18.12 5.45 -6.78
CA GLN A 73 17.34 5.23 -5.55
C GLN A 73 16.02 6.00 -5.56
N TYR A 74 16.00 7.20 -6.13
CA TYR A 74 14.79 8.03 -6.14
C TYR A 74 13.83 7.67 -7.28
N TYR A 75 14.34 7.48 -8.50
CA TYR A 75 13.55 7.28 -9.73
C TYR A 75 13.53 5.84 -10.24
N GLY A 76 14.38 4.95 -9.73
CA GLY A 76 14.49 3.55 -10.15
C GLY A 76 13.33 2.68 -9.66
N LYS A 77 12.10 3.01 -10.07
CA LYS A 77 10.88 2.29 -9.67
C LYS A 77 10.75 0.96 -10.41
N THR A 78 11.02 -0.12 -9.71
CA THR A 78 11.08 -1.47 -10.30
C THR A 78 9.72 -2.16 -10.40
N TYR A 79 8.78 -1.86 -9.49
CA TYR A 79 7.45 -2.46 -9.54
C TYR A 79 6.69 -2.05 -10.81
N TRP A 80 6.17 -3.06 -11.53
CA TRP A 80 5.42 -2.88 -12.79
C TRP A 80 4.11 -3.69 -12.84
N GLY A 81 3.59 -4.09 -11.67
CA GLY A 81 2.29 -4.74 -11.51
C GLY A 81 1.11 -3.77 -11.56
N GLU A 82 -0.07 -4.27 -11.22
CA GLU A 82 -1.33 -3.55 -11.39
C GLU A 82 -1.84 -2.85 -10.12
N GLN A 83 -1.25 -3.13 -8.97
CA GLN A 83 -1.65 -2.51 -7.71
C GLN A 83 -1.05 -1.10 -7.59
N PRO A 84 -1.78 -0.12 -7.01
CA PRO A 84 -1.28 1.25 -6.88
C PRO A 84 -0.08 1.39 -5.95
N ILE A 85 -0.08 0.63 -4.85
CA ILE A 85 1.00 0.61 -3.85
C ILE A 85 1.21 -0.82 -3.37
N VAL A 86 2.45 -1.30 -3.42
CA VAL A 86 2.88 -2.61 -2.90
C VAL A 86 4.15 -2.41 -2.08
N GLU A 87 4.09 -2.67 -0.78
CA GLU A 87 5.27 -2.58 0.09
C GLU A 87 6.16 -3.80 -0.07
N ALA A 88 5.55 -4.98 -0.12
CA ALA A 88 6.20 -6.25 -0.39
C ALA A 88 5.26 -7.16 -1.18
N PRO A 89 5.77 -7.96 -2.12
CA PRO A 89 4.95 -8.93 -2.85
C PRO A 89 4.48 -10.05 -1.93
N ALA A 90 3.26 -10.58 -2.17
CA ALA A 90 2.81 -11.80 -1.53
C ALA A 90 3.71 -12.97 -1.94
N TYR A 91 4.20 -13.74 -0.98
CA TYR A 91 5.12 -14.85 -1.22
C TYR A 91 4.84 -16.03 -0.29
N ILE A 92 4.47 -17.19 -0.85
CA ILE A 92 4.20 -18.41 -0.08
C ILE A 92 5.42 -19.30 0.13
N GLY A 93 6.51 -19.03 -0.56
CA GLY A 93 7.72 -19.85 -0.60
C GLY A 93 7.72 -20.85 -1.77
N ALA A 94 8.82 -20.88 -2.51
CA ALA A 94 9.00 -21.79 -3.64
C ALA A 94 8.93 -23.25 -3.20
N ILE A 95 9.54 -23.57 -2.05
CA ILE A 95 9.53 -24.91 -1.45
C ILE A 95 8.14 -25.28 -0.95
N VAL A 96 7.42 -24.37 -0.32
CA VAL A 96 6.05 -24.59 0.15
C VAL A 96 5.13 -24.90 -1.03
N PHE A 97 5.26 -24.15 -2.13
CA PHE A 97 4.54 -24.42 -3.37
C PHE A 97 4.86 -25.83 -3.90
N PHE A 98 6.14 -26.18 -4.01
CA PHE A 98 6.58 -27.51 -4.47
C PHE A 98 6.00 -28.65 -3.63
N LEU A 99 6.05 -28.53 -2.30
CA LEU A 99 5.52 -29.53 -1.37
C LEU A 99 3.98 -29.60 -1.42
N ALA A 100 3.29 -28.50 -1.63
CA ALA A 100 1.85 -28.49 -1.84
C ALA A 100 1.46 -29.20 -3.15
N VAL A 101 2.21 -28.98 -4.22
CA VAL A 101 2.04 -29.73 -5.48
C VAL A 101 2.32 -31.21 -5.28
N LEU A 102 3.35 -31.57 -4.47
CA LEU A 102 3.60 -32.95 -4.08
C LEU A 102 2.40 -33.55 -3.35
N ALA A 103 1.76 -32.82 -2.42
CA ALA A 103 0.54 -33.27 -1.75
C ALA A 103 -0.59 -33.60 -2.72
N LEU A 104 -0.76 -32.79 -3.76
CA LEU A 104 -1.83 -33.03 -4.74
C LEU A 104 -1.66 -34.36 -5.48
N PHE A 105 -0.43 -34.76 -5.79
CA PHE A 105 -0.12 -36.02 -6.47
C PHE A 105 -0.03 -37.23 -5.52
N HIS A 106 0.40 -36.99 -4.26
CA HIS A 106 0.78 -38.06 -3.37
C HIS A 106 -0.23 -38.36 -2.26
N ASP A 107 -0.78 -37.32 -1.63
CA ASP A 107 -1.68 -37.52 -0.47
C ASP A 107 -3.04 -38.03 -0.93
N LYS A 108 -3.52 -39.11 -0.28
CA LYS A 108 -4.82 -39.77 -0.59
C LYS A 108 -5.98 -39.16 0.18
N ARG A 109 -5.73 -38.32 1.18
CA ARG A 109 -6.78 -37.72 2.02
C ARG A 109 -7.58 -36.68 1.22
N LYS A 110 -8.91 -36.85 1.21
CA LYS A 110 -9.81 -35.94 0.46
C LYS A 110 -9.82 -34.52 1.01
N VAL A 111 -9.44 -34.33 2.27
CA VAL A 111 -9.35 -32.97 2.90
C VAL A 111 -8.39 -32.02 2.18
N LYS A 112 -7.39 -32.54 1.43
CA LYS A 112 -6.52 -31.72 0.60
C LYS A 112 -7.29 -30.85 -0.41
N TYR A 113 -8.42 -31.35 -0.93
CA TYR A 113 -9.25 -30.61 -1.88
C TYR A 113 -9.97 -29.43 -1.25
N LEU A 114 -10.24 -29.47 0.07
CA LEU A 114 -10.80 -28.32 0.80
C LEU A 114 -9.78 -27.16 0.82
N PHE A 115 -8.53 -27.45 1.19
CA PHE A 115 -7.47 -26.44 1.19
C PHE A 115 -7.14 -25.96 -0.22
N LEU A 116 -7.13 -26.84 -1.21
CA LEU A 116 -6.94 -26.43 -2.61
C LEU A 116 -8.08 -25.53 -3.09
N ALA A 117 -9.34 -25.86 -2.79
CA ALA A 117 -10.49 -25.04 -3.14
C ALA A 117 -10.45 -23.66 -2.45
N GLY A 118 -10.08 -23.64 -1.15
CA GLY A 118 -9.87 -22.39 -0.41
C GLY A 118 -8.78 -21.50 -1.05
N ALA A 119 -7.65 -22.11 -1.41
CA ALA A 119 -6.56 -21.39 -2.07
C ALA A 119 -6.97 -20.85 -3.44
N ILE A 120 -7.65 -21.66 -4.27
CA ILE A 120 -8.12 -21.20 -5.59
C ILE A 120 -9.15 -20.10 -5.46
N LEU A 121 -10.15 -20.26 -4.57
CA LEU A 121 -11.19 -19.24 -4.37
C LEU A 121 -10.57 -17.91 -3.89
N SER A 122 -9.67 -17.98 -2.92
CA SER A 122 -8.93 -16.82 -2.41
C SER A 122 -8.15 -16.12 -3.53
N LEU A 123 -7.44 -16.86 -4.37
CA LEU A 123 -6.71 -16.32 -5.50
C LEU A 123 -7.65 -15.63 -6.52
N LEU A 124 -8.75 -16.29 -6.89
CA LEU A 124 -9.71 -15.73 -7.84
C LEU A 124 -10.37 -14.44 -7.30
N LEU A 125 -10.69 -14.38 -6.01
CA LEU A 125 -11.24 -13.19 -5.37
C LEU A 125 -10.21 -12.06 -5.29
N SER A 126 -8.92 -12.37 -5.13
CA SER A 126 -7.86 -11.36 -5.08
C SER A 126 -7.67 -10.63 -6.41
N TRP A 127 -8.07 -11.22 -7.53
CA TRP A 127 -8.01 -10.58 -8.86
C TRP A 127 -8.99 -9.43 -9.02
N GLY A 128 -10.00 -9.29 -8.19
CA GLY A 128 -10.92 -8.15 -8.15
C GLY A 128 -11.46 -7.73 -9.52
N LYS A 129 -11.07 -6.54 -9.98
CA LYS A 129 -11.47 -6.02 -11.32
C LYS A 129 -11.02 -6.93 -12.48
N ASN A 130 -9.95 -7.71 -12.31
CA ASN A 130 -9.40 -8.60 -13.33
C ASN A 130 -10.20 -9.91 -13.46
N PHE A 131 -11.11 -10.19 -12.49
CA PHE A 131 -12.11 -11.24 -12.58
C PHE A 131 -13.49 -10.71 -12.11
N ASP A 132 -13.97 -9.71 -12.81
CA ASP A 132 -15.12 -8.89 -12.47
C ASP A 132 -16.42 -9.69 -12.26
N VAL A 133 -16.63 -10.79 -13.00
CA VAL A 133 -17.84 -11.62 -12.86
C VAL A 133 -17.97 -12.18 -11.45
N LEU A 134 -16.91 -12.74 -10.88
CA LEU A 134 -16.90 -13.25 -9.51
C LEU A 134 -16.98 -12.13 -8.49
N THR A 135 -16.23 -11.05 -8.71
CA THR A 135 -16.21 -9.89 -7.82
C THR A 135 -17.59 -9.23 -7.72
N ARG A 136 -18.30 -9.05 -8.84
CA ARG A 136 -19.68 -8.56 -8.87
C ARG A 136 -20.62 -9.43 -8.04
N PHE A 137 -20.54 -10.73 -8.25
CA PHE A 137 -21.37 -11.66 -7.47
C PHE A 137 -21.17 -11.48 -5.96
N PHE A 138 -19.91 -11.35 -5.50
CA PHE A 138 -19.62 -11.16 -4.09
C PHE A 138 -20.06 -9.78 -3.58
N VAL A 139 -19.83 -8.72 -4.32
CA VAL A 139 -20.24 -7.34 -3.96
C VAL A 139 -21.75 -7.22 -3.87
N ASP A 140 -22.48 -7.85 -4.81
CA ASP A 140 -23.93 -7.68 -4.92
C ASP A 140 -24.72 -8.62 -4.00
N PHE A 141 -24.19 -9.84 -3.69
CA PHE A 141 -24.95 -10.88 -3.00
C PHE A 141 -24.37 -11.31 -1.65
N VAL A 142 -23.06 -11.08 -1.39
CA VAL A 142 -22.47 -11.49 -0.11
C VAL A 142 -22.57 -10.33 0.90
N PRO A 143 -23.29 -10.52 2.03
CA PRO A 143 -23.47 -9.47 3.01
C PRO A 143 -22.14 -8.88 3.49
N LEU A 144 -22.07 -7.55 3.57
CA LEU A 144 -20.93 -6.76 4.04
C LEU A 144 -19.69 -6.79 3.14
N TYR A 145 -19.66 -7.55 2.04
CA TYR A 145 -18.50 -7.56 1.15
C TYR A 145 -18.24 -6.17 0.53
N ASP A 146 -19.29 -5.40 0.28
CA ASP A 146 -19.27 -4.01 -0.19
C ASP A 146 -18.71 -2.99 0.83
N LYS A 147 -18.38 -3.42 2.05
CA LYS A 147 -17.82 -2.58 3.13
C LYS A 147 -16.30 -2.71 3.28
N PHE A 148 -15.68 -3.61 2.54
CA PHE A 148 -14.24 -3.84 2.58
C PHE A 148 -13.60 -3.44 1.25
N ARG A 149 -12.42 -2.84 1.32
CA ARG A 149 -11.57 -2.55 0.17
C ARG A 149 -10.32 -3.42 0.20
N ALA A 150 -9.47 -3.30 -0.83
CA ALA A 150 -8.23 -4.07 -0.97
C ALA A 150 -8.50 -5.58 -1.05
N VAL A 151 -9.21 -5.97 -2.12
CA VAL A 151 -9.58 -7.36 -2.40
C VAL A 151 -8.39 -8.32 -2.43
N SER A 152 -7.18 -7.84 -2.72
CA SER A 152 -5.95 -8.64 -2.66
C SER A 152 -5.65 -9.20 -1.26
N SER A 153 -6.13 -8.57 -0.19
CA SER A 153 -5.92 -9.04 1.19
C SER A 153 -6.50 -10.43 1.47
N ILE A 154 -7.45 -10.92 0.64
CA ILE A 154 -8.01 -12.28 0.77
C ILE A 154 -6.94 -13.36 0.57
N GLN A 155 -5.78 -13.03 -0.01
CA GLN A 155 -4.67 -13.96 -0.22
C GLN A 155 -4.15 -14.57 1.09
N VAL A 156 -4.41 -13.96 2.25
CA VAL A 156 -4.09 -14.56 3.56
C VAL A 156 -4.68 -15.98 3.73
N VAL A 157 -5.85 -16.25 3.14
CA VAL A 157 -6.46 -17.59 3.14
C VAL A 157 -5.61 -18.57 2.32
N LEU A 158 -5.13 -18.13 1.16
CA LEU A 158 -4.23 -18.93 0.33
C LEU A 158 -2.91 -19.19 1.04
N GLU A 159 -2.33 -18.17 1.68
CA GLU A 159 -1.08 -18.27 2.45
C GLU A 159 -1.19 -19.23 3.63
N LEU A 160 -2.39 -19.41 4.19
CA LEU A 160 -2.66 -20.46 5.18
C LEU A 160 -2.81 -21.84 4.52
N CYS A 161 -3.51 -21.94 3.38
CA CYS A 161 -3.82 -23.22 2.75
C CYS A 161 -2.57 -23.93 2.20
N PHE A 162 -1.64 -23.20 1.60
CA PHE A 162 -0.44 -23.80 0.98
C PHE A 162 0.49 -24.49 1.99
N PRO A 163 0.85 -23.91 3.14
CA PRO A 163 1.64 -24.59 4.17
C PRO A 163 0.96 -25.84 4.71
N VAL A 164 -0.37 -25.80 4.89
CA VAL A 164 -1.11 -27.00 5.32
C VAL A 164 -1.00 -28.12 4.28
N LEU A 165 -1.20 -27.82 3.01
CA LEU A 165 -1.00 -28.78 1.92
C LEU A 165 0.45 -29.29 1.90
N ALA A 166 1.45 -28.42 2.06
CA ALA A 166 2.86 -28.81 2.07
C ALA A 166 3.18 -29.80 3.20
N ILE A 167 2.68 -29.54 4.42
CA ILE A 167 2.85 -30.47 5.57
C ILE A 167 2.13 -31.79 5.31
N MET A 168 0.91 -31.75 4.79
CA MET A 168 0.16 -32.95 4.43
C MET A 168 0.92 -33.79 3.40
N GLY A 169 1.48 -33.16 2.38
CA GLY A 169 2.26 -33.82 1.35
C GLY A 169 3.52 -34.47 1.91
N LEU A 170 4.27 -33.75 2.71
CA LEU A 170 5.51 -34.24 3.31
C LEU A 170 5.25 -35.40 4.29
N GLN A 171 4.23 -35.26 5.15
CA GLN A 171 3.81 -36.33 6.07
C GLN A 171 3.41 -37.60 5.32
N SER A 172 2.55 -37.48 4.32
CA SER A 172 2.10 -38.62 3.52
C SER A 172 3.25 -39.27 2.76
N PHE A 173 4.18 -38.46 2.24
CA PHE A 173 5.36 -38.92 1.50
C PHE A 173 6.21 -39.86 2.34
N PHE A 174 6.57 -39.49 3.56
CA PHE A 174 7.43 -40.30 4.41
C PHE A 174 6.77 -41.58 4.94
N THR A 175 5.46 -41.70 4.84
CA THR A 175 4.70 -42.92 5.30
C THR A 175 4.34 -43.87 4.18
N SER A 176 4.72 -43.57 2.93
CA SER A 176 4.31 -44.33 1.75
C SER A 176 5.43 -45.20 1.19
N GLU A 177 5.06 -46.12 0.29
CA GLU A 177 5.96 -47.02 -0.41
C GLU A 177 6.83 -46.25 -1.43
N LYS A 178 8.08 -46.70 -1.61
CA LYS A 178 9.10 -46.02 -2.46
C LYS A 178 8.70 -45.81 -3.92
N GLU A 179 7.98 -46.75 -4.49
CA GLU A 179 7.55 -46.65 -5.89
C GLU A 179 6.55 -45.48 -6.07
N THR A 180 5.60 -45.37 -5.12
CA THR A 180 4.66 -44.24 -5.07
C THR A 180 5.35 -42.92 -4.79
N GLN A 181 6.32 -42.92 -3.87
CA GLN A 181 7.16 -41.74 -3.57
C GLN A 181 7.87 -41.24 -4.83
N CYS A 182 8.55 -42.14 -5.56
CA CYS A 182 9.30 -41.81 -6.76
C CYS A 182 8.41 -41.19 -7.85
N THR A 183 7.30 -41.87 -8.16
CA THR A 183 6.34 -41.41 -9.16
C THR A 183 5.75 -40.05 -8.84
N SER A 184 5.35 -39.82 -7.60
CA SER A 184 4.77 -38.56 -7.13
C SER A 184 5.80 -37.42 -7.11
N LEU A 185 7.02 -37.72 -6.69
CA LEU A 185 8.13 -36.74 -6.68
C LEU A 185 8.44 -36.25 -8.10
N TRP A 186 8.54 -37.17 -9.06
CA TRP A 186 8.78 -36.77 -10.46
C TRP A 186 7.64 -35.94 -11.05
N LYS A 187 6.37 -36.29 -10.73
CA LYS A 187 5.23 -35.49 -11.17
C LYS A 187 5.26 -34.09 -10.55
N ALA A 188 5.53 -33.99 -9.26
CA ALA A 188 5.63 -32.71 -8.56
C ALA A 188 6.79 -31.86 -9.10
N ALA A 189 7.97 -32.46 -9.30
CA ALA A 189 9.14 -31.78 -9.87
C ALA A 189 8.86 -31.31 -11.31
N ALA A 190 8.32 -32.16 -12.14
CA ALA A 190 7.98 -31.81 -13.53
C ALA A 190 6.96 -30.67 -13.60
N THR A 191 5.95 -30.67 -12.71
CA THR A 191 4.93 -29.62 -12.68
C THR A 191 5.51 -28.30 -12.14
N SER A 192 6.18 -28.32 -10.97
CA SER A 192 6.63 -27.09 -10.30
C SER A 192 7.84 -26.47 -11.02
N ILE A 193 8.88 -27.27 -11.33
CA ILE A 193 10.07 -26.79 -12.03
C ILE A 193 9.71 -26.50 -13.51
N GLY A 194 8.85 -27.33 -14.10
CA GLY A 194 8.33 -27.09 -15.45
C GLY A 194 7.61 -25.74 -15.57
N LEU A 195 6.80 -25.37 -14.56
CA LEU A 195 6.17 -24.05 -14.48
C LEU A 195 7.22 -22.93 -14.46
N VAL A 196 8.27 -23.05 -13.63
CA VAL A 196 9.37 -22.07 -13.58
C VAL A 196 10.07 -21.94 -14.93
N VAL A 197 10.33 -23.06 -15.62
CA VAL A 197 10.94 -23.06 -16.96
C VAL A 197 10.01 -22.38 -17.98
N VAL A 198 8.72 -22.67 -17.94
CA VAL A 198 7.73 -22.03 -18.82
C VAL A 198 7.71 -20.51 -18.58
N LEU A 199 7.67 -20.06 -17.34
CA LEU A 199 7.74 -18.63 -17.01
C LEU A 199 9.04 -18.00 -17.49
N TYR A 200 10.18 -18.68 -17.32
CA TYR A 200 11.47 -18.20 -17.81
C TYR A 200 11.49 -18.03 -19.35
N LEU A 201 10.92 -18.95 -20.09
CA LEU A 201 10.81 -18.86 -21.55
C LEU A 201 9.80 -17.79 -21.96
N ALA A 202 8.76 -17.60 -21.17
CA ALA A 202 7.70 -16.61 -21.43
C ALA A 202 8.14 -15.15 -21.19
N LYS A 203 9.35 -14.89 -20.67
CA LYS A 203 9.83 -13.52 -20.38
C LYS A 203 9.74 -12.57 -21.59
N GLY A 204 9.89 -13.07 -22.81
CA GLY A 204 9.81 -12.29 -24.04
C GLY A 204 8.40 -11.79 -24.40
N PHE A 205 7.36 -12.29 -23.74
CA PHE A 205 5.98 -11.82 -23.91
C PHE A 205 5.63 -10.65 -23.03
N PHE A 206 6.46 -10.32 -22.04
CA PHE A 206 6.26 -9.20 -21.14
C PHE A 206 7.02 -7.97 -21.63
N ASN A 207 6.39 -6.80 -21.52
CA ASN A 207 6.98 -5.53 -21.90
C ASN A 207 7.74 -4.83 -20.77
N PHE A 208 7.65 -5.34 -19.52
CA PHE A 208 8.26 -4.79 -18.30
C PHE A 208 7.97 -3.30 -18.07
N SER A 209 6.81 -2.81 -18.53
CA SER A 209 6.42 -1.40 -18.42
C SER A 209 5.50 -1.19 -17.23
N ALA A 210 5.74 -0.11 -16.47
CA ALA A 210 4.91 0.35 -15.37
C ALA A 210 4.10 1.60 -15.77
N PRO A 211 2.96 1.88 -15.11
CA PRO A 211 2.18 3.10 -15.34
C PRO A 211 2.98 4.39 -15.17
N ILE A 212 3.96 4.40 -14.25
CA ILE A 212 4.81 5.58 -13.97
C ILE A 212 5.83 5.86 -15.10
N ASP A 213 6.14 4.89 -15.96
CA ASP A 213 7.19 5.03 -16.98
C ASP A 213 6.92 6.18 -17.93
N GLN A 214 5.65 6.45 -18.25
CA GLN A 214 5.28 7.54 -19.13
C GLN A 214 5.58 8.90 -18.50
N GLN A 215 5.33 9.06 -17.20
CA GLN A 215 5.63 10.29 -16.46
C GLN A 215 7.15 10.51 -16.36
N LEU A 216 7.91 9.46 -16.04
CA LEU A 216 9.37 9.52 -15.98
C LEU A 216 9.98 9.86 -17.35
N MET A 217 9.47 9.24 -18.42
CA MET A 217 9.92 9.50 -19.77
C MET A 217 9.67 10.95 -20.19
N GLN A 218 8.51 11.52 -19.84
CA GLN A 218 8.21 12.93 -20.11
C GLN A 218 9.11 13.86 -19.29
N MET A 219 9.21 13.64 -17.99
CA MET A 219 10.02 14.47 -17.08
C MET A 219 11.47 14.53 -17.51
N PHE A 220 12.10 13.41 -17.82
CA PHE A 220 13.48 13.36 -18.28
C PHE A 220 13.65 13.80 -19.74
N GLY A 221 12.62 13.57 -20.57
CA GLY A 221 12.63 14.03 -21.96
C GLY A 221 12.45 15.53 -22.14
N GLU A 222 11.78 16.20 -21.19
CA GLU A 222 11.66 17.67 -21.19
C GLU A 222 12.88 18.37 -20.60
N SER A 223 13.54 17.74 -19.60
CA SER A 223 14.67 18.32 -18.89
C SER A 223 16.02 18.12 -19.61
N GLN A 224 16.16 17.08 -20.41
CA GLN A 224 17.42 16.70 -21.07
C GLN A 224 17.23 16.63 -22.61
N ASP A 225 16.75 15.47 -23.06
CA ASP A 225 16.46 15.14 -24.46
C ASP A 225 15.45 13.97 -24.48
N LYS A 226 14.59 13.95 -25.48
CA LYS A 226 13.63 12.83 -25.67
C LYS A 226 14.32 11.46 -25.74
N SER A 227 15.52 11.40 -26.34
CA SER A 227 16.31 10.18 -26.40
C SER A 227 16.78 9.70 -25.03
N PHE A 228 17.11 10.61 -24.13
CA PHE A 228 17.49 10.29 -22.75
C PHE A 228 16.35 9.62 -21.98
N GLY A 229 15.14 10.20 -22.00
CA GLY A 229 13.99 9.62 -21.31
C GLY A 229 13.66 8.21 -21.81
N ILE A 230 13.73 7.96 -23.12
CA ILE A 230 13.52 6.62 -23.69
C ILE A 230 14.60 5.64 -23.21
N SER A 231 15.86 6.05 -23.25
CA SER A 231 17.00 5.21 -22.84
C SER A 231 16.98 4.92 -21.35
N PHE A 232 16.58 5.88 -20.51
CA PHE A 232 16.36 5.72 -19.09
C PHE A 232 15.33 4.61 -18.80
N ILE A 233 14.17 4.66 -19.45
CA ILE A 233 13.13 3.65 -19.29
C ILE A 233 13.57 2.29 -19.82
N ASN A 234 14.35 2.22 -20.91
CA ASN A 234 14.88 0.95 -21.40
C ASN A 234 15.86 0.31 -20.40
N ALA A 235 16.75 1.08 -19.80
CA ALA A 235 17.65 0.59 -18.75
C ALA A 235 16.85 0.10 -17.51
N LEU A 236 15.82 0.82 -17.10
CA LEU A 236 14.94 0.38 -16.02
C LEU A 236 14.18 -0.92 -16.34
N LYS A 237 13.78 -1.14 -17.60
CA LYS A 237 13.19 -2.41 -18.04
C LYS A 237 14.19 -3.57 -18.02
N GLU A 238 15.46 -3.32 -18.27
CA GLU A 238 16.52 -4.32 -18.13
C GLU A 238 16.67 -4.75 -16.68
N ASP A 239 16.63 -3.82 -15.72
CA ASP A 239 16.65 -4.12 -14.29
C ASP A 239 15.43 -4.95 -13.86
N ARG A 240 14.22 -4.60 -14.31
CA ARG A 240 13.00 -5.37 -14.07
C ARG A 240 13.09 -6.79 -14.64
N MET A 241 13.65 -6.95 -15.85
CA MET A 241 13.89 -8.25 -16.47
C MET A 241 14.94 -9.05 -15.70
N SER A 242 15.95 -8.39 -15.16
CA SER A 242 16.97 -9.01 -14.29
C SER A 242 16.34 -9.55 -13.01
N PHE A 243 15.47 -8.80 -12.35
CA PHE A 243 14.73 -9.25 -11.19
C PHE A 243 13.83 -10.44 -11.48
N TYR A 244 13.08 -10.38 -12.60
CA TYR A 244 12.25 -11.47 -13.08
C TYR A 244 13.05 -12.77 -13.23
N THR A 245 14.17 -12.71 -13.95
CA THR A 245 14.97 -13.89 -14.25
C THR A 245 15.69 -14.44 -13.02
N SER A 246 16.27 -13.58 -12.21
CA SER A 246 17.03 -13.97 -11.01
C SER A 246 16.13 -14.65 -9.97
N ASP A 247 14.91 -14.16 -9.74
CA ASP A 247 14.00 -14.74 -8.77
C ASP A 247 13.38 -16.06 -9.26
N LEU A 248 13.12 -16.22 -10.56
CA LEU A 248 12.74 -17.53 -11.12
C LEU A 248 13.85 -18.56 -10.96
N MET A 249 15.10 -18.19 -11.27
CA MET A 249 16.25 -19.09 -11.10
C MET A 249 16.42 -19.47 -9.64
N ARG A 250 16.34 -18.52 -8.70
CA ARG A 250 16.39 -18.78 -7.25
C ARG A 250 15.32 -19.78 -6.84
N SER A 251 14.06 -19.53 -7.21
CA SER A 251 12.94 -20.39 -6.84
C SER A 251 13.07 -21.79 -7.43
N GLY A 252 13.49 -21.90 -8.70
CA GLY A 252 13.76 -23.18 -9.35
C GLY A 252 14.87 -23.97 -8.69
N LEU A 253 15.96 -23.29 -8.26
CA LEU A 253 17.07 -23.94 -7.55
C LEU A 253 16.65 -24.47 -6.17
N PHE A 254 15.84 -23.74 -5.40
CA PHE A 254 15.32 -24.22 -4.13
C PHE A 254 14.38 -25.42 -4.31
N MET A 255 13.48 -25.40 -5.30
CA MET A 255 12.63 -26.55 -5.63
C MET A 255 13.47 -27.77 -6.03
N LEU A 256 14.51 -27.58 -6.86
CA LEU A 256 15.41 -28.63 -7.28
C LEU A 256 16.19 -29.21 -6.10
N ALA A 257 16.72 -28.37 -5.21
CA ALA A 257 17.45 -28.83 -4.01
C ALA A 257 16.57 -29.74 -3.13
N VAL A 258 15.33 -29.34 -2.87
CA VAL A 258 14.39 -30.17 -2.10
C VAL A 258 14.02 -31.46 -2.84
N ALA A 259 13.81 -31.39 -4.15
CA ALA A 259 13.54 -32.59 -4.96
C ALA A 259 14.72 -33.60 -4.87
N ILE A 260 15.97 -33.11 -4.91
CA ILE A 260 17.17 -33.94 -4.73
C ILE A 260 17.23 -34.56 -3.33
N VAL A 261 16.96 -33.79 -2.28
CA VAL A 261 16.92 -34.29 -0.90
C VAL A 261 15.91 -35.43 -0.76
N LEU A 262 14.67 -35.25 -1.26
CA LEU A 262 13.66 -36.27 -1.22
C LEU A 262 14.00 -37.49 -2.09
N TRP A 263 14.65 -37.28 -3.23
CA TRP A 263 15.14 -38.37 -4.06
C TRP A 263 16.26 -39.20 -3.37
N LEU A 264 17.21 -38.53 -2.70
CA LEU A 264 18.26 -39.20 -1.93
C LEU A 264 17.69 -40.01 -0.76
N TYR A 265 16.60 -39.52 -0.14
CA TYR A 265 15.86 -40.30 0.85
C TYR A 265 15.25 -41.58 0.25
N ILE A 266 14.58 -41.50 -0.92
CA ILE A 266 14.05 -42.67 -1.63
C ILE A 266 15.15 -43.69 -1.92
N GLN A 267 16.36 -43.25 -2.27
CA GLN A 267 17.52 -44.07 -2.53
C GLN A 267 18.18 -44.64 -1.27
N ASN A 268 17.63 -44.43 -0.07
CA ASN A 268 18.21 -44.79 1.23
C ASN A 268 19.59 -44.17 1.51
N LYS A 269 19.96 -43.08 0.84
CA LYS A 269 21.21 -42.35 1.11
C LYS A 269 21.08 -41.35 2.24
N LEU A 270 19.87 -40.98 2.61
CA LEU A 270 19.53 -40.09 3.73
C LEU A 270 18.52 -40.74 4.66
N ALA A 271 18.73 -40.57 5.97
CA ALA A 271 17.70 -40.89 6.95
C ALA A 271 16.54 -39.91 6.87
N GLN A 272 15.33 -40.31 7.26
CA GLN A 272 14.14 -39.48 7.27
C GLN A 272 14.34 -38.18 8.06
N THR A 273 14.92 -38.26 9.25
CA THR A 273 15.21 -37.10 10.11
C THR A 273 16.13 -36.10 9.40
N THR A 274 17.19 -36.60 8.74
CA THR A 274 18.10 -35.74 7.98
C THR A 274 17.42 -35.08 6.79
N ALA A 275 16.57 -35.82 6.07
CA ALA A 275 15.80 -35.25 4.96
C ALA A 275 14.83 -34.14 5.43
N VAL A 276 14.13 -34.35 6.55
CA VAL A 276 13.22 -33.34 7.15
C VAL A 276 14.00 -32.08 7.57
N ILE A 277 15.17 -32.27 8.22
CA ILE A 277 16.03 -31.13 8.63
C ILE A 277 16.51 -30.34 7.41
N LEU A 278 16.96 -31.01 6.34
CA LEU A 278 17.43 -30.34 5.12
C LEU A 278 16.29 -29.61 4.39
N VAL A 279 15.12 -30.23 4.29
CA VAL A 279 13.91 -29.56 3.72
C VAL A 279 13.56 -28.32 4.53
N GLY A 280 13.55 -28.43 5.86
CA GLY A 280 13.32 -27.30 6.76
C GLY A 280 14.37 -26.20 6.63
N PHE A 281 15.64 -26.58 6.54
CA PHE A 281 16.74 -25.63 6.34
C PHE A 281 16.59 -24.85 5.02
N PHE A 282 16.35 -25.53 3.91
CA PHE A 282 16.14 -24.85 2.62
C PHE A 282 14.88 -23.99 2.63
N MET A 283 13.79 -24.45 3.25
CA MET A 283 12.54 -23.67 3.36
C MET A 283 12.75 -22.37 4.16
N VAL A 284 13.41 -22.47 5.32
CA VAL A 284 13.74 -21.28 6.12
C VAL A 284 14.69 -20.35 5.36
N SER A 285 15.67 -20.91 4.66
CA SER A 285 16.60 -20.10 3.86
C SER A 285 15.89 -19.39 2.71
N ASP A 286 14.96 -20.05 2.02
CA ASP A 286 14.16 -19.47 0.93
C ASP A 286 13.32 -18.29 1.43
N LEU A 287 12.55 -18.50 2.50
CA LEU A 287 11.70 -17.45 3.09
C LEU A 287 12.53 -16.31 3.66
N PHE A 288 13.57 -16.63 4.46
CA PHE A 288 14.42 -15.62 5.08
C PHE A 288 15.17 -14.73 4.06
N MET A 289 15.62 -15.30 2.95
CA MET A 289 16.28 -14.52 1.89
C MET A 289 15.33 -13.52 1.23
N VAL A 290 14.04 -13.83 1.16
CA VAL A 290 13.01 -12.91 0.65
C VAL A 290 12.64 -11.89 1.71
N ASP A 291 12.29 -12.34 2.92
CA ASP A 291 11.86 -11.48 4.01
C ASP A 291 12.89 -10.42 4.37
N LYS A 292 14.19 -10.79 4.36
CA LYS A 292 15.30 -9.88 4.66
C LYS A 292 15.39 -8.68 3.68
N ARG A 293 14.81 -8.78 2.49
CA ARG A 293 14.79 -7.65 1.55
C ARG A 293 13.84 -6.55 2.03
N TYR A 294 12.72 -6.95 2.64
CA TYR A 294 11.63 -6.06 3.06
C TYR A 294 11.65 -5.76 4.56
N VAL A 295 12.20 -6.67 5.36
CA VAL A 295 12.35 -6.53 6.81
C VAL A 295 13.83 -6.68 7.16
N ASN A 296 14.52 -5.55 7.31
CA ASN A 296 15.96 -5.51 7.55
C ASN A 296 16.34 -4.36 8.49
N ASN A 297 17.63 -4.22 8.81
CA ASN A 297 18.14 -3.17 9.68
C ASN A 297 18.46 -1.86 8.93
N ASN A 298 17.92 -1.65 7.73
CA ASN A 298 18.07 -0.38 7.03
C ASN A 298 17.40 0.74 7.87
N PRO A 299 18.12 1.81 8.24
CA PRO A 299 17.56 2.91 9.03
C PRO A 299 16.32 3.57 8.40
N ASN A 300 16.19 3.50 7.06
CA ASN A 300 15.03 4.02 6.34
C ASN A 300 13.79 3.12 6.46
N GLN A 301 13.97 1.82 6.78
CA GLN A 301 12.89 0.83 6.89
C GLN A 301 12.62 0.43 8.33
N PHE A 302 13.67 0.31 9.15
CA PHE A 302 13.56 -0.12 10.54
C PHE A 302 13.99 1.01 11.48
N LYS A 303 13.03 1.55 12.20
CA LYS A 303 13.28 2.60 13.20
C LYS A 303 13.65 1.97 14.54
N SER A 304 14.55 2.63 15.27
CA SER A 304 14.85 2.27 16.65
C SER A 304 13.62 2.46 17.55
N ALA A 305 13.57 1.79 18.70
CA ALA A 305 12.48 1.98 19.65
C ALA A 305 12.29 3.46 20.04
N ARG A 306 13.37 4.23 20.18
CA ARG A 306 13.32 5.66 20.45
C ARG A 306 12.66 6.45 19.33
N GLU A 307 12.94 6.13 18.07
CA GLU A 307 12.32 6.79 16.91
C GLU A 307 10.86 6.40 16.73
N VAL A 308 10.47 5.21 17.20
CA VAL A 308 9.06 4.80 17.24
C VAL A 308 8.31 5.56 18.35
N ASP A 309 8.92 5.73 19.53
CA ASP A 309 8.34 6.45 20.66
C ASP A 309 8.30 7.97 20.42
N MET A 310 9.26 8.50 19.67
CA MET A 310 9.33 9.91 19.29
C MET A 310 9.41 10.05 17.75
N PRO A 311 8.31 9.80 17.01
CA PRO A 311 8.30 9.73 15.56
C PRO A 311 8.47 11.09 14.87
N PHE A 312 8.28 12.18 15.63
CA PHE A 312 8.36 13.54 15.10
C PHE A 312 9.21 14.43 16.00
N GLU A 313 9.91 15.36 15.38
CA GLU A 313 10.57 16.48 16.07
C GLU A 313 9.73 17.74 15.97
N ALA A 314 9.69 18.51 17.06
CA ALA A 314 8.94 19.76 17.12
C ALA A 314 9.65 20.85 16.26
N THR A 315 8.93 21.42 15.32
CA THR A 315 9.39 22.57 14.54
C THR A 315 9.41 23.84 15.40
N GLU A 316 10.01 24.93 14.89
CA GLU A 316 9.95 26.22 15.59
C GLU A 316 8.51 26.73 15.74
N ALA A 317 7.64 26.45 14.76
CA ALA A 317 6.21 26.73 14.86
C ALA A 317 5.57 25.99 16.04
N ASP A 318 5.83 24.68 16.17
CA ASP A 318 5.32 23.89 17.29
C ASP A 318 5.80 24.42 18.64
N LYS A 319 7.09 24.75 18.76
CA LYS A 319 7.69 25.29 19.98
C LYS A 319 7.09 26.64 20.39
N LEU A 320 6.71 27.47 19.41
CA LEU A 320 6.03 28.73 19.65
C LEU A 320 4.60 28.50 20.15
N ILE A 321 3.85 27.63 19.50
CA ILE A 321 2.47 27.29 19.87
C ILE A 321 2.41 26.65 21.26
N LEU A 322 3.33 25.75 21.59
CA LEU A 322 3.38 25.05 22.87
C LEU A 322 3.67 25.98 24.08
N LYS A 323 4.09 27.22 23.86
CA LYS A 323 4.20 28.23 24.94
C LYS A 323 2.83 28.70 25.40
N ASP A 324 1.79 28.58 24.60
CA ASP A 324 0.44 28.93 24.97
C ASP A 324 -0.20 27.76 25.77
N THR A 325 -0.49 28.03 27.05
CA THR A 325 -1.10 27.04 27.96
C THR A 325 -2.64 27.06 27.96
N SER A 326 -3.26 27.93 27.14
CA SER A 326 -4.71 28.00 26.99
C SER A 326 -5.28 26.77 26.30
N ASN A 327 -6.59 26.59 26.27
CA ASN A 327 -7.22 25.48 25.56
C ASN A 327 -7.63 25.94 24.14
N TYR A 328 -6.98 25.38 23.15
CA TYR A 328 -7.18 25.72 21.73
C TYR A 328 -6.99 24.49 20.86
N ARG A 329 -7.31 24.62 19.57
CA ARG A 329 -6.97 23.65 18.52
C ARG A 329 -6.04 24.26 17.49
N VAL A 330 -5.33 23.37 16.79
CA VAL A 330 -4.38 23.71 15.71
C VAL A 330 -4.84 23.10 14.41
N TYR A 331 -4.75 23.87 13.33
CA TYR A 331 -4.96 23.40 11.96
C TYR A 331 -3.67 23.52 11.17
N GLU A 332 -3.21 22.45 10.53
CA GLU A 332 -2.10 22.46 9.61
C GLU A 332 -2.64 22.36 8.17
N ILE A 333 -2.37 23.38 7.34
CA ILE A 333 -2.99 23.50 6.01
C ILE A 333 -2.61 22.32 5.10
N GLN A 334 -1.34 21.95 5.07
CA GLN A 334 -0.86 20.86 4.21
C GLN A 334 -0.91 19.48 4.89
N GLY A 335 -0.92 19.44 6.20
CA GLY A 335 -0.79 18.23 7.00
C GLY A 335 -2.06 17.77 7.70
N ARG A 336 -3.24 18.30 7.38
CA ARG A 336 -4.49 17.99 8.10
C ARG A 336 -4.74 16.49 8.33
N LEU A 337 -4.43 15.65 7.34
CA LEU A 337 -4.64 14.19 7.40
C LEU A 337 -3.40 13.41 7.85
N GLN A 338 -2.34 14.09 8.29
CA GLN A 338 -1.12 13.48 8.80
C GLN A 338 -1.13 13.41 10.33
N GLY A 339 -0.30 12.52 10.89
CA GLY A 339 -0.22 12.31 12.33
C GLY A 339 0.58 13.37 13.10
N ARG A 340 1.43 14.15 12.40
CA ARG A 340 2.43 15.03 13.00
C ARG A 340 1.81 16.11 13.91
N THR A 341 0.86 16.88 13.41
CA THR A 341 0.23 17.96 14.18
C THR A 341 -0.53 17.45 15.40
N SER A 342 -1.22 16.32 15.26
CA SER A 342 -1.93 15.68 16.36
C SER A 342 -1.01 15.06 17.41
N TYR A 343 0.27 14.85 17.11
CA TYR A 343 1.26 14.39 18.07
C TYR A 343 1.64 15.49 19.07
N PHE A 344 1.77 16.73 18.59
CA PHE A 344 2.17 17.89 19.45
C PHE A 344 0.98 18.68 20.00
N HIS A 345 -0.16 18.72 19.27
CA HIS A 345 -1.27 19.63 19.52
C HIS A 345 -2.63 18.95 19.50
N LYS A 346 -3.63 19.61 20.04
CA LYS A 346 -5.06 19.27 19.82
C LYS A 346 -5.44 19.67 18.39
N ALA A 347 -5.09 18.85 17.40
CA ALA A 347 -5.32 19.15 15.99
C ALA A 347 -6.80 18.96 15.60
N VAL A 348 -7.25 19.71 14.59
CA VAL A 348 -8.55 19.49 13.90
C VAL A 348 -8.43 18.49 12.75
N GLY A 349 -7.35 17.77 12.69
CA GLY A 349 -7.05 16.72 11.75
C GLY A 349 -6.34 15.56 12.43
N GLY A 350 -5.59 14.79 11.65
CA GLY A 350 -4.84 13.63 12.09
C GLY A 350 -5.12 12.44 11.19
N TYR A 351 -4.23 11.45 11.25
CA TYR A 351 -4.42 10.21 10.50
C TYR A 351 -5.35 9.26 11.26
N SER A 352 -6.42 8.85 10.60
CA SER A 352 -7.28 7.75 11.03
C SER A 352 -7.89 7.07 9.82
N ALA A 353 -7.89 5.74 9.81
CA ALA A 353 -8.59 4.97 8.80
C ALA A 353 -10.13 5.10 8.93
N VAL A 354 -10.62 5.44 10.13
CA VAL A 354 -12.04 5.61 10.43
C VAL A 354 -12.29 7.06 10.85
N ARG A 355 -12.52 7.93 9.87
CA ARG A 355 -12.87 9.34 10.13
C ARG A 355 -14.37 9.56 9.98
N PRO A 356 -14.99 10.37 10.87
CA PRO A 356 -16.38 10.75 10.68
C PRO A 356 -16.57 11.54 9.39
N ARG A 357 -17.40 11.04 8.48
CA ARG A 357 -17.65 11.66 7.16
C ARG A 357 -18.08 13.13 7.26
N ARG A 358 -18.87 13.48 8.28
CA ARG A 358 -19.28 14.87 8.50
C ARG A 358 -18.12 15.83 8.75
N VAL A 359 -17.07 15.36 9.42
CA VAL A 359 -15.85 16.18 9.67
C VAL A 359 -15.09 16.40 8.37
N ASP A 360 -14.90 15.35 7.55
CA ASP A 360 -14.26 15.49 6.26
C ASP A 360 -15.06 16.45 5.36
N GLN A 361 -16.39 16.29 5.28
CA GLN A 361 -17.25 17.18 4.51
C GLN A 361 -17.17 18.63 4.99
N LEU A 362 -17.08 18.87 6.29
CA LEU A 362 -16.94 20.22 6.84
C LEU A 362 -15.68 20.91 6.29
N PHE A 363 -14.56 20.20 6.21
CA PHE A 363 -13.32 20.74 5.64
C PHE A 363 -13.39 20.85 4.11
N GLU A 364 -13.80 19.80 3.41
CA GLU A 364 -13.88 19.75 1.94
C GLU A 364 -14.77 20.85 1.38
N TYR A 365 -15.92 21.11 2.00
CA TYR A 365 -16.95 22.04 1.47
C TYR A 365 -16.81 23.49 1.94
N ASN A 366 -16.12 23.73 3.07
CA ASN A 366 -16.01 25.09 3.62
C ASN A 366 -14.56 25.58 3.68
N VAL A 367 -13.66 24.87 4.37
CA VAL A 367 -12.29 25.36 4.63
C VAL A 367 -11.39 25.16 3.41
N GLU A 368 -11.30 23.92 2.91
CA GLU A 368 -10.38 23.55 1.81
C GLU A 368 -10.87 24.09 0.46
N LYS A 369 -12.17 24.12 0.22
CA LYS A 369 -12.75 24.76 -0.97
C LYS A 369 -12.30 26.23 -1.11
N ASN A 370 -12.13 26.93 -0.01
CA ASN A 370 -11.74 28.34 0.03
C ASN A 370 -10.30 28.55 0.51
N ILE A 371 -9.43 27.56 0.35
CA ILE A 371 -8.04 27.60 0.89
C ILE A 371 -7.25 28.82 0.41
N ASN A 372 -7.43 29.22 -0.86
CA ASN A 372 -6.79 30.43 -1.40
C ASN A 372 -7.31 31.72 -0.72
N ALA A 373 -8.60 31.78 -0.42
CA ALA A 373 -9.20 32.91 0.29
C ALA A 373 -8.71 32.95 1.76
N LEU A 374 -8.52 31.78 2.38
CA LEU A 374 -7.93 31.67 3.70
C LEU A 374 -6.48 32.17 3.68
N GLY A 375 -5.66 31.75 2.71
CA GLY A 375 -4.29 32.23 2.54
C GLY A 375 -4.22 33.74 2.33
N ASN A 376 -5.11 34.30 1.49
CA ASN A 376 -5.18 35.75 1.25
C ASN A 376 -5.66 36.57 2.47
N SER A 377 -6.20 35.92 3.48
CA SER A 377 -6.60 36.57 4.75
C SER A 377 -5.48 36.62 5.79
N ILE A 378 -4.29 36.10 5.50
CA ILE A 378 -3.16 36.10 6.39
C ILE A 378 -2.31 37.36 6.18
N ASP A 379 -2.10 38.11 7.25
CA ASP A 379 -1.07 39.12 7.32
C ASP A 379 0.24 38.49 7.79
N PHE A 380 1.19 38.32 6.88
CA PHE A 380 2.50 37.73 7.18
C PHE A 380 3.44 38.63 7.99
N GLN A 381 3.13 39.95 8.15
CA GLN A 381 3.89 40.83 9.01
C GLN A 381 3.54 40.60 10.48
N THR A 382 2.25 40.41 10.76
CA THR A 382 1.74 40.18 12.14
C THR A 382 1.53 38.71 12.44
N LEU A 383 1.68 37.82 11.48
CA LEU A 383 1.36 36.39 11.56
C LEU A 383 -0.04 36.14 12.13
N SER A 384 -1.04 36.87 11.61
CA SER A 384 -2.42 36.84 12.09
C SER A 384 -3.42 36.88 10.95
N PHE A 385 -4.60 36.27 11.18
CA PHE A 385 -5.72 36.41 10.24
C PHE A 385 -6.34 37.80 10.32
N THR A 386 -6.64 38.37 9.16
CA THR A 386 -7.35 39.65 9.02
C THR A 386 -8.86 39.48 8.86
N LYS A 387 -9.32 38.26 8.58
CA LYS A 387 -10.74 37.93 8.38
C LYS A 387 -11.10 36.64 9.11
N SER A 388 -12.32 36.60 9.63
CA SER A 388 -12.94 35.43 10.25
C SER A 388 -13.15 34.30 9.24
N ASN A 389 -12.92 33.06 9.67
CA ASN A 389 -13.42 31.84 9.01
C ASN A 389 -14.36 31.14 9.99
N PRO A 390 -15.68 31.12 9.73
CA PRO A 390 -16.68 30.65 10.69
C PRO A 390 -16.43 29.24 11.20
N VAL A 391 -15.95 28.35 10.33
CA VAL A 391 -15.69 26.94 10.69
C VAL A 391 -14.49 26.83 11.63
N LEU A 392 -13.39 27.49 11.31
CA LEU A 392 -12.19 27.48 12.16
C LEU A 392 -12.44 28.16 13.50
N ASP A 393 -13.24 29.24 13.48
CA ASP A 393 -13.59 30.00 14.70
C ASP A 393 -14.44 29.16 15.67
N MET A 394 -15.49 28.47 15.15
CA MET A 394 -16.33 27.56 15.94
C MET A 394 -15.57 26.33 16.44
N LEU A 395 -14.60 25.84 15.68
CA LEU A 395 -13.74 24.73 16.09
C LEU A 395 -12.68 25.15 17.13
N ASN A 396 -12.66 26.41 17.55
CA ASN A 396 -11.64 27.00 18.42
C ASN A 396 -10.22 26.81 17.89
N VAL A 397 -10.04 26.96 16.57
CA VAL A 397 -8.73 26.93 15.93
C VAL A 397 -8.03 28.26 16.16
N LYS A 398 -7.16 28.32 17.12
CA LYS A 398 -6.41 29.54 17.50
C LYS A 398 -5.13 29.70 16.69
N TYR A 399 -4.54 28.59 16.25
CA TYR A 399 -3.31 28.61 15.46
C TYR A 399 -3.50 27.80 14.18
N VAL A 400 -2.98 28.35 13.09
CA VAL A 400 -2.89 27.67 11.81
C VAL A 400 -1.42 27.59 11.40
N ILE A 401 -0.93 26.37 11.13
CA ILE A 401 0.43 26.15 10.66
C ILE A 401 0.42 26.27 9.14
N VAL A 402 1.24 27.19 8.63
CA VAL A 402 1.35 27.52 7.20
C VAL A 402 2.78 27.31 6.74
N PRO A 403 3.03 26.62 5.62
CA PRO A 403 4.36 26.49 5.07
C PRO A 403 4.88 27.84 4.54
N SER A 404 6.15 28.12 4.79
CA SER A 404 6.86 29.25 4.21
C SER A 404 8.19 28.81 3.61
N GLY A 405 8.87 29.70 2.85
CA GLY A 405 10.16 29.39 2.25
C GLY A 405 11.28 29.11 3.26
N GLU A 406 11.12 29.53 4.51
CA GLU A 406 12.08 29.34 5.61
C GLU A 406 11.62 28.29 6.65
N GLY A 407 10.54 27.55 6.34
CA GLY A 407 9.93 26.55 7.22
C GLY A 407 8.50 26.92 7.63
N ASP A 408 7.89 26.09 8.47
CA ASP A 408 6.51 26.30 8.92
C ASP A 408 6.40 27.48 9.90
N VAL A 409 5.36 28.29 9.72
CA VAL A 409 5.07 29.44 10.59
C VAL A 409 3.69 29.29 11.25
N PRO A 410 3.54 29.66 12.54
CA PRO A 410 2.26 29.63 13.23
C PRO A 410 1.54 30.96 13.02
N VAL A 411 0.40 30.93 12.34
CA VAL A 411 -0.48 32.08 12.16
C VAL A 411 -1.57 32.07 13.23
N THR A 412 -1.76 33.18 13.92
CA THR A 412 -2.76 33.33 14.97
C THR A 412 -4.15 33.65 14.38
N ASN A 413 -5.18 32.97 14.86
CA ASN A 413 -6.56 33.32 14.57
C ASN A 413 -7.19 34.09 15.75
N PRO A 414 -7.31 35.42 15.67
CA PRO A 414 -7.90 36.22 16.74
C PRO A 414 -9.42 36.10 16.83
N PHE A 415 -10.06 35.45 15.84
CA PHE A 415 -11.51 35.27 15.77
C PHE A 415 -12.00 33.97 16.42
N ALA A 416 -11.10 33.09 16.88
CA ALA A 416 -11.48 31.83 17.52
C ALA A 416 -12.45 32.07 18.70
N ASN A 417 -13.60 31.37 18.69
CA ASN A 417 -14.69 31.60 19.65
C ASN A 417 -14.39 31.13 21.08
N GLY A 418 -13.30 30.39 21.27
CA GLY A 418 -12.97 29.79 22.57
C GLY A 418 -13.67 28.45 22.81
N ASN A 419 -13.65 27.99 24.06
CA ASN A 419 -14.19 26.67 24.42
C ASN A 419 -15.71 26.64 24.51
N ALA A 420 -16.32 27.78 24.77
CA ALA A 420 -17.78 27.98 24.86
C ALA A 420 -18.10 29.46 24.69
N TRP A 421 -19.21 29.73 24.01
CA TRP A 421 -19.69 31.09 23.83
C TRP A 421 -21.22 31.10 23.74
N PHE A 422 -21.83 32.26 24.00
CA PHE A 422 -23.24 32.45 23.83
C PHE A 422 -23.55 32.97 22.44
N VAL A 423 -24.68 32.51 21.85
CA VAL A 423 -25.18 32.96 20.55
C VAL A 423 -26.49 33.69 20.74
N GLU A 424 -26.73 34.68 19.87
CA GLU A 424 -27.93 35.50 19.93
C GLU A 424 -29.09 34.92 19.09
N LYS A 425 -28.79 34.21 18.03
CA LYS A 425 -29.73 33.73 17.03
C LYS A 425 -29.48 32.31 16.61
N MET A 426 -30.57 31.61 16.30
CA MET A 426 -30.55 30.29 15.67
C MET A 426 -31.05 30.42 14.23
N LYS A 427 -30.28 29.89 13.28
CA LYS A 427 -30.67 29.77 11.88
C LYS A 427 -31.10 28.34 11.62
N PHE A 428 -32.41 28.15 11.45
CA PHE A 428 -32.99 26.85 11.14
C PHE A 428 -32.86 26.52 9.67
N VAL A 429 -32.52 25.27 9.37
CA VAL A 429 -32.37 24.69 8.01
C VAL A 429 -33.08 23.35 7.95
N ASN A 430 -33.60 22.99 6.76
CA ASN A 430 -34.40 21.78 6.58
C ASN A 430 -33.64 20.61 5.99
N THR A 431 -32.46 20.87 5.42
CA THR A 431 -31.64 19.85 4.74
C THR A 431 -30.19 19.96 5.12
N VAL A 432 -29.48 18.83 5.03
CA VAL A 432 -28.02 18.76 5.27
C VAL A 432 -27.26 19.64 4.28
N ASP A 433 -27.80 19.79 3.05
CA ASP A 433 -27.21 20.66 2.03
C ASP A 433 -27.34 22.15 2.38
N GLU A 434 -28.44 22.54 3.01
CA GLU A 434 -28.60 23.89 3.54
C GLU A 434 -27.72 24.13 4.77
N GLU A 435 -27.55 23.13 5.63
CA GLU A 435 -26.68 23.20 6.80
C GLU A 435 -25.24 23.53 6.38
N ILE A 436 -24.64 22.75 5.48
CA ILE A 436 -23.26 22.96 5.05
C ILE A 436 -23.06 24.30 4.33
N LYS A 437 -24.02 24.71 3.49
CA LYS A 437 -23.97 26.00 2.78
C LYS A 437 -24.14 27.20 3.72
N ALA A 438 -24.91 27.04 4.79
CA ALA A 438 -25.12 28.11 5.76
C ALA A 438 -23.82 28.49 6.50
N LEU A 439 -22.85 27.57 6.60
CA LEU A 439 -21.59 27.81 7.29
C LEU A 439 -20.62 28.73 6.52
N ASP A 440 -20.77 28.88 5.19
CA ASP A 440 -19.83 29.65 4.36
C ASP A 440 -19.72 31.14 4.76
N LYS A 441 -20.84 31.72 5.23
CA LYS A 441 -20.94 33.16 5.57
C LYS A 441 -21.63 33.38 6.92
N LEU A 442 -21.48 32.43 7.84
CA LEU A 442 -22.10 32.51 9.14
C LEU A 442 -21.36 33.52 10.01
N ASP A 443 -22.10 34.36 10.72
CA ASP A 443 -21.53 35.07 11.88
C ASP A 443 -21.45 34.08 13.05
N SER A 444 -20.35 33.34 13.09
CA SER A 444 -20.15 32.21 13.99
C SER A 444 -20.17 32.58 15.47
N LYS A 445 -20.01 33.87 15.79
CA LYS A 445 -20.02 34.36 17.16
C LYS A 445 -21.43 34.62 17.69
N ASN A 446 -22.32 35.06 16.82
CA ASN A 446 -23.68 35.48 17.23
C ASN A 446 -24.77 34.55 16.70
N VAL A 447 -24.48 33.69 15.74
CA VAL A 447 -25.48 32.82 15.07
C VAL A 447 -25.01 31.38 15.07
N VAL A 448 -25.89 30.44 15.39
CA VAL A 448 -25.71 28.99 15.22
C VAL A 448 -26.67 28.45 14.18
N VAL A 449 -26.23 27.41 13.45
CA VAL A 449 -27.14 26.68 12.54
C VAL A 449 -27.70 25.48 13.29
N ASP A 450 -29.01 25.33 13.23
CA ASP A 450 -29.72 24.18 13.78
C ASP A 450 -30.48 23.45 12.68
N SER A 451 -30.35 22.15 12.64
CA SER A 451 -31.04 21.29 11.68
C SER A 451 -32.21 20.61 12.39
N LEU A 452 -33.44 20.88 11.93
CA LEU A 452 -34.67 20.20 12.39
C LEU A 452 -34.64 18.67 12.23
N LEU A 453 -33.59 18.10 11.60
CA LEU A 453 -33.38 16.66 11.44
C LEU A 453 -33.00 15.94 12.73
N LEU A 454 -32.61 16.65 13.79
CA LEU A 454 -32.21 16.05 15.08
C LEU A 454 -33.38 15.72 15.99
N GLU A 455 -34.59 16.24 15.71
CA GLU A 455 -35.78 15.89 16.49
C GLU A 455 -36.44 14.55 16.09
N ALA A 456 -35.90 13.87 15.05
CA ALA A 456 -36.46 12.64 14.50
C ALA A 456 -35.64 11.37 14.81
N ILE A 457 -34.68 11.44 15.72
CA ILE A 457 -33.90 10.32 16.28
C ILE A 457 -34.11 10.29 17.79
#